data_b857a5992336ab644c4948ed36250aa1
#
_entry.id   b857a5992336ab644c4948ed36250aa1
#
_cell.length_a   1.000
_cell.length_b   1.000
_cell.length_c   1.000
_cell.angle_alpha   90.00
_cell.angle_beta   90.00
_cell.angle_gamma   90.00
#
_symmetry.space_group_name_H-M   'P 1'
#
loop_
_entity.id
_entity.type
_entity.pdbx_description
1 polymer ?
#
loop_
_entity_poly.entity_id
_entity_poly.type
_entity_poly.pdbx_seq_one_letter_code
_entity_poly.pdbx_strand_id
1 'polypeptide(L)'
;FSLPQSDNSSENNDKATNYPKNIFSDINENLKHMKIIYNSLINSDIVIRDFSLKAKNKIYKSFIIYIDGMVDAKNINDFILSPLMLKNQANSYTQKANTGTSAHTRKISRFKLEDYIYNNLIPQNDIKKYNNFENIVNDINSGNCVLFVDTLSKAYSLDTKGFKTRNIAEPNNEIVVRGSQEAFVEAIRTNTSILRRIVNNENFIIENFKVGKISKTNVAVCYLKNIASEDLVAEVKYRINNLNIDSLLSSGQLEQLI
;
A
#
# COMPACT_ATOMS: atom_id res chain seq x y z
N PHE A 1 -1.16 -28.48 44.88
CA PHE A 1 -0.68 -28.42 43.48
C PHE A 1 -0.33 -26.97 43.17
N SER A 2 0.96 -26.64 43.29
CA SER A 2 1.51 -25.35 42.90
C SER A 2 1.95 -25.44 41.44
N LEU A 3 1.42 -24.53 40.60
CA LEU A 3 1.83 -24.35 39.22
C LEU A 3 3.21 -23.69 39.18
N PRO A 4 4.14 -24.06 38.30
CA PRO A 4 5.40 -23.40 38.15
C PRO A 4 5.21 -22.01 37.51
N GLN A 5 5.84 -21.00 38.08
CA GLN A 5 5.98 -19.67 37.50
C GLN A 5 6.83 -19.77 36.23
N SER A 6 6.27 -19.39 35.09
CA SER A 6 7.02 -19.25 33.86
C SER A 6 7.80 -17.93 33.90
N ASP A 7 9.12 -18.04 33.92
CA ASP A 7 10.02 -16.93 33.67
C ASP A 7 9.77 -16.37 32.25
N ASN A 8 9.14 -15.20 32.17
CA ASN A 8 9.05 -14.41 30.97
C ASN A 8 10.40 -13.69 30.72
N SER A 9 11.39 -14.42 30.22
CA SER A 9 12.47 -13.81 29.48
C SER A 9 11.95 -13.53 28.06
N SER A 10 11.58 -12.27 27.83
CA SER A 10 11.31 -11.74 26.47
C SER A 10 12.59 -11.80 25.66
N GLU A 11 12.81 -12.92 24.99
CA GLU A 11 13.73 -12.97 23.86
C GLU A 11 13.10 -12.11 22.74
N ASN A 12 13.63 -10.90 22.60
CA ASN A 12 13.50 -10.10 21.40
C ASN A 12 14.11 -10.91 20.23
N ASN A 13 13.31 -11.72 19.58
CA ASN A 13 13.62 -12.21 18.24
C ASN A 13 13.59 -10.99 17.31
N ASP A 14 14.71 -10.31 17.18
CA ASP A 14 15.02 -9.43 16.06
C ASP A 14 14.89 -10.27 14.78
N LYS A 15 13.70 -10.33 14.22
CA LYS A 15 13.51 -10.79 12.85
C LYS A 15 14.36 -9.89 11.99
N ALA A 16 15.44 -10.43 11.42
CA ALA A 16 16.31 -9.72 10.50
C ALA A 16 15.44 -9.20 9.34
N THR A 17 15.06 -7.94 9.41
CA THR A 17 14.30 -7.29 8.35
C THR A 17 15.25 -7.09 7.18
N ASN A 18 14.84 -7.57 6.01
CA ASN A 18 15.66 -7.57 4.78
C ASN A 18 15.74 -6.19 4.12
N TYR A 19 15.52 -5.10 4.88
CA TYR A 19 15.49 -3.74 4.36
C TYR A 19 16.19 -2.73 5.31
N PRO A 20 16.62 -1.56 4.81
CA PRO A 20 17.29 -0.55 5.62
C PRO A 20 16.41 -0.08 6.78
N LYS A 21 17.05 0.21 7.91
CA LYS A 21 16.35 0.71 9.09
C LYS A 21 15.72 2.09 8.86
N ASN A 22 16.47 3.02 8.26
CA ASN A 22 16.06 4.42 8.13
C ASN A 22 15.71 4.80 6.70
N ILE A 23 14.78 5.76 6.55
CA ILE A 23 14.39 6.38 5.28
C ILE A 23 15.51 7.29 4.80
N PHE A 24 15.77 7.26 3.50
CA PHE A 24 16.76 8.10 2.84
C PHE A 24 16.19 9.47 2.48
N SER A 25 17.06 10.49 2.40
CA SER A 25 16.68 11.80 1.86
C SER A 25 16.56 11.78 0.33
N ASP A 26 17.22 10.84 -0.34
CA ASP A 26 17.09 10.63 -1.78
C ASP A 26 15.84 9.78 -2.07
N ILE A 27 14.91 10.34 -2.82
CA ILE A 27 13.67 9.68 -3.19
C ILE A 27 13.90 8.43 -4.06
N ASN A 28 14.95 8.42 -4.90
CA ASN A 28 15.21 7.29 -5.79
C ASN A 28 15.64 6.06 -4.99
N GLU A 29 16.43 6.24 -3.92
CA GLU A 29 16.79 5.14 -3.02
C GLU A 29 15.56 4.60 -2.30
N ASN A 30 14.70 5.46 -1.78
CA ASN A 30 13.45 5.02 -1.16
C ASN A 30 12.56 4.24 -2.15
N LEU A 31 12.40 4.75 -3.37
CA LEU A 31 11.63 4.09 -4.42
C LEU A 31 12.19 2.72 -4.77
N LYS A 32 13.53 2.61 -4.91
CA LYS A 32 14.22 1.35 -5.18
C LYS A 32 13.96 0.33 -4.07
N HIS A 33 14.11 0.74 -2.80
CA HIS A 33 13.85 -0.14 -1.67
C HIS A 33 12.39 -0.59 -1.58
N MET A 34 11.44 0.32 -1.77
CA MET A 34 10.02 -0.05 -1.76
C MET A 34 9.65 -1.03 -2.87
N LYS A 35 10.24 -0.86 -4.07
CA LYS A 35 10.07 -1.82 -5.18
C LYS A 35 10.61 -3.21 -4.86
N ILE A 36 11.73 -3.28 -4.15
CA ILE A 36 12.35 -4.56 -3.73
C ILE A 36 11.52 -5.21 -2.62
N ILE A 37 11.16 -4.47 -1.58
CA ILE A 37 10.39 -4.96 -0.43
C ILE A 37 9.09 -5.62 -0.89
N TYR A 38 8.34 -4.95 -1.74
CA TYR A 38 7.04 -5.43 -2.22
C TYR A 38 7.10 -6.23 -3.52
N ASN A 39 8.30 -6.46 -4.07
CA ASN A 39 8.44 -7.14 -5.37
C ASN A 39 7.50 -6.56 -6.44
N SER A 40 7.44 -5.24 -6.57
CA SER A 40 6.43 -4.51 -7.35
C SER A 40 6.42 -4.84 -8.84
N LEU A 41 7.44 -5.53 -9.37
CA LEU A 41 7.48 -5.99 -10.76
C LEU A 41 6.54 -7.16 -11.03
N ILE A 42 6.28 -7.99 -10.01
CA ILE A 42 5.47 -9.20 -10.12
C ILE A 42 4.18 -9.11 -9.29
N ASN A 43 4.18 -8.27 -8.26
CA ASN A 43 3.06 -8.14 -7.34
C ASN A 43 2.02 -7.17 -7.90
N SER A 44 0.91 -7.71 -8.37
CA SER A 44 -0.08 -7.00 -9.18
C SER A 44 -0.96 -6.01 -8.41
N ASP A 45 -0.97 -6.05 -7.10
CA ASP A 45 -1.79 -5.17 -6.26
C ASP A 45 -1.00 -4.04 -5.58
N ILE A 46 0.31 -3.98 -5.79
CA ILE A 46 1.13 -2.88 -5.28
C ILE A 46 1.10 -1.73 -6.28
N VAL A 47 0.59 -0.60 -5.84
CA VAL A 47 0.52 0.61 -6.64
C VAL A 47 1.55 1.61 -6.15
N ILE A 48 2.46 2.00 -7.05
CA ILE A 48 3.41 3.09 -6.84
C ILE A 48 3.10 4.16 -7.89
N ARG A 49 2.84 5.38 -7.44
CA ARG A 49 2.54 6.50 -8.33
C ARG A 49 3.49 7.66 -8.08
N ASP A 50 4.31 7.97 -9.07
CA ASP A 50 5.20 9.12 -9.07
C ASP A 50 4.44 10.39 -9.46
N PHE A 51 4.78 11.51 -8.82
CA PHE A 51 4.25 12.83 -9.15
C PHE A 51 5.21 13.93 -8.65
N SER A 52 4.90 15.18 -9.02
CA SER A 52 5.66 16.34 -8.55
C SER A 52 4.82 17.19 -7.62
N LEU A 53 5.37 17.48 -6.45
CA LEU A 53 4.80 18.37 -5.45
C LEU A 53 5.45 19.76 -5.59
N LYS A 54 4.63 20.81 -5.70
CA LYS A 54 5.10 22.18 -5.70
C LYS A 54 4.91 22.81 -4.31
N ALA A 55 5.99 23.22 -3.67
CA ALA A 55 5.93 23.92 -2.40
C ALA A 55 6.67 25.26 -2.53
N LYS A 56 5.94 26.37 -2.34
CA LYS A 56 6.41 27.74 -2.67
C LYS A 56 6.89 27.78 -4.13
N ASN A 57 8.14 28.10 -4.39
CA ASN A 57 8.69 28.21 -5.75
C ASN A 57 9.57 27.02 -6.14
N LYS A 58 9.53 25.91 -5.39
CA LYS A 58 10.32 24.72 -5.67
C LYS A 58 9.42 23.53 -5.99
N ILE A 59 9.92 22.68 -6.89
CA ILE A 59 9.28 21.42 -7.27
C ILE A 59 10.07 20.29 -6.61
N TYR A 60 9.36 19.38 -5.94
CA TYR A 60 9.91 18.20 -5.28
C TYR A 60 9.34 16.96 -5.93
N LYS A 61 10.21 16.03 -6.30
CA LYS A 61 9.76 14.70 -6.71
C LYS A 61 9.09 14.02 -5.54
N SER A 62 8.03 13.29 -5.80
CA SER A 62 7.27 12.60 -4.77
C SER A 62 6.66 11.33 -5.33
N PHE A 63 6.44 10.33 -4.49
CA PHE A 63 5.63 9.18 -4.86
C PHE A 63 4.76 8.75 -3.69
N ILE A 64 3.65 8.12 -4.02
CA ILE A 64 2.83 7.38 -3.07
C ILE A 64 2.92 5.89 -3.37
N ILE A 65 2.77 5.09 -2.31
CA ILE A 65 2.67 3.64 -2.38
C ILE A 65 1.54 3.14 -1.50
N TYR A 66 0.77 2.19 -2.02
CA TYR A 66 -0.33 1.55 -1.31
C TYR A 66 -0.68 0.20 -1.94
N ILE A 67 -1.49 -0.60 -1.23
CA ILE A 67 -2.02 -1.86 -1.71
C ILE A 67 -3.42 -1.62 -2.27
N ASP A 68 -3.62 -1.86 -3.58
CA ASP A 68 -4.92 -1.75 -4.23
C ASP A 68 -5.90 -2.79 -3.66
N GLY A 69 -7.14 -2.38 -3.44
CA GLY A 69 -8.17 -3.18 -2.77
C GLY A 69 -8.16 -3.07 -1.23
N MET A 70 -7.07 -2.56 -0.63
CA MET A 70 -6.98 -2.28 0.81
C MET A 70 -7.33 -0.82 1.13
N VAL A 71 -7.25 0.07 0.15
CA VAL A 71 -7.45 1.52 0.29
C VAL A 71 -8.72 1.99 -0.41
N ASP A 72 -9.25 3.13 0.01
CA ASP A 72 -10.26 3.88 -0.73
C ASP A 72 -9.57 4.79 -1.76
N ALA A 73 -9.63 4.40 -3.02
CA ALA A 73 -9.03 5.16 -4.13
C ALA A 73 -9.60 6.58 -4.26
N LYS A 74 -10.86 6.82 -3.86
CA LYS A 74 -11.47 8.14 -3.86
C LYS A 74 -10.81 9.04 -2.82
N ASN A 75 -10.59 8.52 -1.61
CA ASN A 75 -9.87 9.24 -0.56
C ASN A 75 -8.45 9.62 -0.99
N ILE A 76 -7.74 8.72 -1.67
CA ILE A 76 -6.40 9.02 -2.20
C ILE A 76 -6.45 10.14 -3.23
N ASN A 77 -7.39 10.08 -4.18
CA ASN A 77 -7.49 11.10 -5.23
C ASN A 77 -7.90 12.46 -4.68
N ASP A 78 -8.94 12.52 -3.84
CA ASP A 78 -9.56 13.77 -3.40
C ASP A 78 -8.75 14.44 -2.28
N PHE A 79 -8.18 13.67 -1.35
CA PHE A 79 -7.54 14.20 -0.16
C PHE A 79 -6.00 14.12 -0.15
N ILE A 80 -5.40 13.37 -1.07
CA ILE A 80 -3.93 13.28 -1.17
C ILE A 80 -3.44 13.88 -2.48
N LEU A 81 -3.80 13.28 -3.61
CA LEU A 81 -3.25 13.68 -4.90
C LEU A 81 -3.74 15.06 -5.36
N SER A 82 -5.04 15.32 -5.24
CA SER A 82 -5.61 16.60 -5.66
C SER A 82 -5.04 17.80 -4.88
N PRO A 83 -4.95 17.78 -3.53
CA PRO A 83 -4.31 18.86 -2.78
C PRO A 83 -2.83 19.04 -3.11
N LEU A 84 -2.08 17.94 -3.24
CA LEU A 84 -0.65 17.99 -3.49
C LEU A 84 -0.30 18.43 -4.91
N MET A 85 -1.13 18.11 -5.91
CA MET A 85 -0.86 18.40 -7.32
C MET A 85 -1.54 19.68 -7.82
N LEU A 86 -2.80 19.95 -7.43
CA LEU A 86 -3.62 21.02 -8.00
C LEU A 86 -3.71 22.27 -7.13
N LYS A 87 -3.94 22.15 -5.83
CA LYS A 87 -4.16 23.32 -4.96
C LYS A 87 -2.91 24.20 -4.80
N ASN A 88 -1.74 23.65 -4.99
CA ASN A 88 -0.49 24.41 -4.95
C ASN A 88 -0.29 25.37 -6.14
N GLN A 89 -1.02 25.22 -7.23
CA GLN A 89 -0.96 26.13 -8.36
C GLN A 89 -1.78 27.41 -8.09
N ALA A 90 -2.88 27.32 -7.35
CA ALA A 90 -3.77 28.46 -7.08
C ALA A 90 -3.14 29.53 -6.17
N ASN A 91 -2.29 29.15 -5.23
CA ASN A 91 -1.65 30.09 -4.30
C ASN A 91 -0.55 30.97 -4.93
N SER A 92 -0.12 30.68 -6.17
CA SER A 92 0.85 31.52 -6.89
C SER A 92 0.20 32.76 -7.52
N TYR A 93 -1.12 32.80 -7.69
CA TYR A 93 -1.84 33.92 -8.30
C TYR A 93 -2.37 34.96 -7.30
N THR A 94 -2.54 34.60 -6.02
CA THR A 94 -3.13 35.48 -5.01
C THR A 94 -2.13 36.36 -4.26
N GLN A 95 -0.82 36.19 -4.41
CA GLN A 95 0.18 37.02 -3.72
C GLN A 95 0.56 38.30 -4.45
N LYS A 96 -0.03 38.63 -5.62
CA LYS A 96 0.25 39.90 -6.35
C LYS A 96 -0.67 41.09 -6.02
N ALA A 97 -1.62 40.93 -5.13
CA ALA A 97 -2.57 41.99 -4.81
C ALA A 97 -2.66 42.23 -3.30
N ASN A 98 -1.58 42.75 -2.67
CA ASN A 98 -1.66 43.53 -1.45
C ASN A 98 -0.28 44.12 -1.11
N THR A 99 0.08 45.19 -1.84
CA THR A 99 1.07 46.16 -1.39
C THR A 99 0.33 47.22 -0.58
N GLY A 100 0.29 47.05 0.71
CA GLY A 100 -0.26 48.01 1.66
C GLY A 100 0.42 47.83 3.02
N THR A 101 1.43 48.66 3.26
CA THR A 101 2.02 49.12 4.51
C THR A 101 1.51 48.54 5.83
N SER A 102 2.37 47.80 6.52
CA SER A 102 2.76 48.05 7.92
C SER A 102 3.97 47.21 8.31
N ALA A 103 5.03 47.90 8.72
CA ALA A 103 6.28 47.33 9.21
C ALA A 103 6.05 46.74 10.60
N HIS A 104 5.77 45.46 10.65
CA HIS A 104 6.03 44.64 11.83
C HIS A 104 7.07 43.61 11.42
N THR A 105 8.24 43.68 12.04
CA THR A 105 9.36 42.73 11.93
C THR A 105 8.86 41.33 12.32
N ARG A 106 8.24 40.63 11.37
CA ARG A 106 7.96 39.20 11.50
C ARG A 106 9.29 38.48 11.42
N LYS A 107 9.75 37.88 12.51
CA LYS A 107 10.79 36.84 12.49
C LYS A 107 10.52 35.93 11.30
N ILE A 108 11.42 35.95 10.29
CA ILE A 108 11.35 35.08 9.11
C ILE A 108 11.54 33.66 9.65
N SER A 109 10.47 32.97 9.91
CA SER A 109 10.50 31.56 10.28
C SER A 109 11.07 30.81 9.07
N ARG A 110 12.21 30.13 9.29
CA ARG A 110 12.87 29.34 8.25
C ARG A 110 11.86 28.33 7.71
N PHE A 111 11.57 28.40 6.40
CA PHE A 111 10.62 27.49 5.76
C PHE A 111 11.10 26.04 5.93
N LYS A 112 10.28 25.22 6.56
CA LYS A 112 10.48 23.79 6.66
C LYS A 112 9.44 23.09 5.78
N LEU A 113 9.91 22.37 4.77
CA LEU A 113 9.06 21.61 3.84
C LEU A 113 8.16 20.61 4.58
N GLU A 114 8.73 19.95 5.59
CA GLU A 114 8.02 18.99 6.44
C GLU A 114 6.77 19.60 7.11
N ASP A 115 6.94 20.76 7.74
CA ASP A 115 5.84 21.45 8.42
C ASP A 115 4.80 21.98 7.42
N TYR A 116 5.25 22.37 6.24
CA TYR A 116 4.36 22.86 5.19
C TYR A 116 3.47 21.75 4.64
N ILE A 117 4.02 20.57 4.36
CA ILE A 117 3.27 19.40 3.91
C ILE A 117 2.23 19.01 4.97
N TYR A 118 2.67 18.86 6.21
CA TYR A 118 1.85 18.38 7.31
C TYR A 118 0.72 19.34 7.67
N ASN A 119 1.01 20.63 7.75
CA ASN A 119 0.03 21.62 8.27
C ASN A 119 -0.84 22.26 7.17
N ASN A 120 -0.40 22.21 5.88
CA ASN A 120 -1.06 23.03 4.86
C ASN A 120 -1.50 22.25 3.63
N LEU A 121 -0.93 21.08 3.36
CA LEU A 121 -1.19 20.39 2.10
C LEU A 121 -2.11 19.19 2.22
N ILE A 122 -2.04 18.47 3.34
CA ILE A 122 -2.79 17.22 3.50
C ILE A 122 -3.95 17.47 4.47
N PRO A 123 -5.22 17.45 3.99
CA PRO A 123 -6.39 17.74 4.81
C PRO A 123 -6.91 16.53 5.61
N GLN A 124 -6.08 15.51 5.84
CA GLN A 124 -6.48 14.33 6.62
C GLN A 124 -6.23 14.51 8.11
N ASN A 125 -7.07 13.90 8.94
CA ASN A 125 -6.99 13.99 10.39
C ASN A 125 -5.92 13.09 10.99
N ASP A 126 -5.72 11.88 10.44
CA ASP A 126 -4.74 10.92 10.93
C ASP A 126 -3.56 10.81 9.95
N ILE A 127 -2.50 11.56 10.28
CA ILE A 127 -1.25 11.57 9.54
C ILE A 127 -0.14 11.19 10.50
N LYS A 128 0.55 10.10 10.21
CA LYS A 128 1.73 9.67 10.97
C LYS A 128 2.99 9.97 10.20
N LYS A 129 4.05 10.36 10.91
CA LYS A 129 5.38 10.60 10.34
C LYS A 129 6.32 9.52 10.82
N TYR A 130 6.99 8.86 9.89
CA TYR A 130 7.96 7.81 10.18
C TYR A 130 9.32 8.13 9.57
N ASN A 131 10.37 7.70 10.24
CA ASN A 131 11.76 7.78 9.78
C ASN A 131 12.37 6.41 9.51
N ASN A 132 11.61 5.32 9.67
CA ASN A 132 12.04 3.95 9.45
C ASN A 132 11.12 3.20 8.49
N PHE A 133 11.68 2.21 7.77
CA PHE A 133 10.92 1.41 6.82
C PHE A 133 9.95 0.44 7.49
N GLU A 134 10.27 -0.08 8.67
CA GLU A 134 9.43 -1.05 9.37
C GLU A 134 8.01 -0.53 9.64
N ASN A 135 7.90 0.66 10.23
CA ASN A 135 6.60 1.27 10.51
C ASN A 135 5.83 1.58 9.22
N ILE A 136 6.55 1.98 8.15
CA ILE A 136 5.94 2.23 6.84
C ILE A 136 5.38 0.95 6.25
N VAL A 137 6.15 -0.14 6.27
CA VAL A 137 5.72 -1.45 5.76
C VAL A 137 4.50 -1.95 6.52
N ASN A 138 4.51 -1.85 7.85
CA ASN A 138 3.38 -2.22 8.70
C ASN A 138 2.12 -1.41 8.36
N ASP A 139 2.25 -0.11 8.14
CA ASP A 139 1.12 0.76 7.81
C ASP A 139 0.58 0.47 6.39
N ILE A 140 1.45 0.25 5.40
CA ILE A 140 1.02 -0.13 4.04
C ILE A 140 0.29 -1.47 4.07
N ASN A 141 0.83 -2.47 4.77
CA ASN A 141 0.20 -3.78 4.93
C ASN A 141 -1.15 -3.69 5.67
N SER A 142 -1.34 -2.66 6.49
CA SER A 142 -2.62 -2.37 7.17
C SER A 142 -3.63 -1.61 6.32
N GLY A 143 -3.29 -1.23 5.08
CA GLY A 143 -4.18 -0.51 4.14
C GLY A 143 -4.05 1.01 4.18
N ASN A 144 -2.93 1.54 4.65
CA ASN A 144 -2.62 2.96 4.57
C ASN A 144 -1.88 3.30 3.26
N CYS A 145 -2.03 4.54 2.80
CA CYS A 145 -1.23 5.11 1.73
C CYS A 145 -0.03 5.84 2.32
N VAL A 146 1.16 5.60 1.80
CA VAL A 146 2.38 6.27 2.26
C VAL A 146 2.93 7.19 1.19
N LEU A 147 3.22 8.44 1.60
CA LEU A 147 3.81 9.49 0.78
C LEU A 147 5.29 9.67 1.12
N PHE A 148 6.13 9.60 0.09
CA PHE A 148 7.53 9.98 0.13
C PHE A 148 7.75 11.27 -0.65
N VAL A 149 8.61 12.14 -0.11
CA VAL A 149 8.96 13.42 -0.74
C VAL A 149 10.47 13.57 -0.74
N ASP A 150 11.01 13.95 -1.88
CA ASP A 150 12.43 14.19 -2.06
C ASP A 150 13.00 15.21 -1.04
N THR A 151 14.24 15.02 -0.65
CA THR A 151 14.95 15.80 0.38
C THR A 151 14.49 15.57 1.83
N LEU A 152 13.45 14.76 2.07
CA LEU A 152 12.99 14.42 3.41
C LEU A 152 13.44 13.01 3.80
N SER A 153 14.02 12.88 5.00
CA SER A 153 14.35 11.60 5.64
C SER A 153 13.18 11.03 6.45
N LYS A 154 11.97 11.37 6.06
CA LYS A 154 10.71 10.92 6.66
C LYS A 154 9.67 10.69 5.59
N ALA A 155 8.76 9.75 5.84
CA ALA A 155 7.57 9.54 5.03
C ALA A 155 6.30 9.78 5.86
N TYR A 156 5.20 10.02 5.16
CA TYR A 156 3.89 10.29 5.77
C TYR A 156 2.97 9.12 5.49
N SER A 157 2.50 8.48 6.54
CA SER A 157 1.43 7.49 6.45
C SER A 157 0.08 8.17 6.64
N LEU A 158 -0.83 7.88 5.74
CA LEU A 158 -2.13 8.51 5.60
C LEU A 158 -3.20 7.43 5.73
N ASP A 159 -4.15 7.62 6.63
CA ASP A 159 -5.25 6.66 6.80
C ASP A 159 -6.19 6.72 5.59
N THR A 160 -6.09 5.72 4.75
CA THR A 160 -6.88 5.56 3.53
C THR A 160 -7.63 4.25 3.48
N LYS A 161 -7.74 3.55 4.60
CA LYS A 161 -8.41 2.25 4.67
C LYS A 161 -9.80 2.31 4.06
N GLY A 162 -10.07 1.42 3.14
CA GLY A 162 -11.33 1.41 2.40
C GLY A 162 -11.66 0.00 1.90
N PHE A 163 -11.79 -0.94 2.83
CA PHE A 163 -12.20 -2.29 2.46
C PHE A 163 -13.67 -2.26 2.01
N LYS A 164 -13.94 -2.85 0.86
CA LYS A 164 -15.32 -3.20 0.51
C LYS A 164 -15.78 -4.31 1.45
N THR A 165 -16.40 -3.94 2.55
CA THR A 165 -17.07 -4.90 3.41
C THR A 165 -18.38 -5.30 2.73
N ARG A 166 -18.60 -6.60 2.57
CA ARG A 166 -19.91 -7.15 2.25
C ARG A 166 -20.84 -6.86 3.45
N ASN A 167 -22.11 -6.58 3.20
CA ASN A 167 -23.12 -6.77 4.23
C ASN A 167 -22.95 -8.19 4.77
N ILE A 168 -22.81 -8.33 6.08
CA ILE A 168 -22.56 -9.60 6.76
C ILE A 168 -23.69 -10.56 6.40
N ALA A 169 -23.45 -11.43 5.42
CA ALA A 169 -24.31 -12.57 5.11
C ALA A 169 -23.54 -13.81 5.56
N GLU A 170 -24.22 -14.67 6.29
CA GLU A 170 -23.67 -15.94 6.75
C GLU A 170 -23.24 -16.80 5.55
N PRO A 171 -22.10 -17.51 5.62
CA PRO A 171 -21.69 -18.44 4.56
C PRO A 171 -22.68 -19.60 4.51
N ASN A 172 -23.21 -19.90 3.33
CA ASN A 172 -24.22 -20.95 3.17
C ASN A 172 -23.66 -22.39 3.30
N ASN A 173 -22.34 -22.58 3.19
CA ASN A 173 -21.74 -23.91 3.04
C ASN A 173 -20.83 -24.34 4.21
N GLU A 174 -20.29 -23.42 5.00
CA GLU A 174 -19.48 -23.74 6.17
C GLU A 174 -19.74 -22.73 7.28
N ILE A 175 -20.46 -23.16 8.32
CA ILE A 175 -20.77 -22.33 9.49
C ILE A 175 -19.61 -22.47 10.47
N VAL A 176 -18.78 -21.43 10.59
CA VAL A 176 -17.77 -21.35 11.65
C VAL A 176 -18.44 -20.86 12.92
N VAL A 177 -18.52 -21.71 13.94
CA VAL A 177 -19.20 -21.42 15.22
C VAL A 177 -18.52 -20.29 16.01
N ARG A 178 -17.21 -20.05 15.79
CA ARG A 178 -16.42 -18.93 16.35
C ARG A 178 -15.32 -18.52 15.37
N GLY A 179 -15.35 -17.30 14.84
CA GLY A 179 -14.32 -16.76 13.95
C GLY A 179 -14.84 -15.78 12.92
N SER A 180 -13.96 -15.29 12.05
CA SER A 180 -14.34 -14.44 10.92
C SER A 180 -15.14 -15.26 9.90
N GLN A 181 -16.31 -14.75 9.53
CA GLN A 181 -17.20 -15.39 8.53
C GLN A 181 -17.00 -14.79 7.15
N GLU A 182 -15.84 -14.20 6.86
CA GLU A 182 -15.54 -13.65 5.55
C GLU A 182 -15.33 -14.76 4.52
N ALA A 183 -16.18 -14.78 3.50
CA ALA A 183 -16.11 -15.71 2.37
C ALA A 183 -15.71 -15.00 1.09
N PHE A 184 -15.13 -15.75 0.15
CA PHE A 184 -14.85 -15.25 -1.19
C PHE A 184 -16.14 -14.89 -1.95
N VAL A 185 -16.02 -13.85 -2.77
CA VAL A 185 -17.09 -13.34 -3.62
C VAL A 185 -16.66 -13.43 -5.09
N GLU A 186 -17.53 -13.04 -6.02
CA GLU A 186 -17.26 -13.12 -7.46
C GLU A 186 -16.13 -12.17 -7.91
N ALA A 187 -15.91 -11.09 -7.17
CA ALA A 187 -14.90 -10.08 -7.53
C ALA A 187 -13.50 -10.49 -6.99
N ILE A 188 -12.61 -10.88 -7.89
CA ILE A 188 -11.24 -11.34 -7.56
C ILE A 188 -10.47 -10.33 -6.69
N ARG A 189 -10.63 -9.01 -6.94
CA ARG A 189 -9.97 -7.96 -6.16
C ARG A 189 -10.44 -7.94 -4.70
N THR A 190 -11.72 -8.19 -4.45
CA THR A 190 -12.24 -8.30 -3.09
C THR A 190 -11.63 -9.51 -2.39
N ASN A 191 -11.52 -10.64 -3.08
CA ASN A 191 -10.93 -11.86 -2.52
C ASN A 191 -9.44 -11.68 -2.20
N THR A 192 -8.67 -11.04 -3.09
CA THR A 192 -7.26 -10.74 -2.83
C THR A 192 -7.09 -9.76 -1.66
N SER A 193 -8.00 -8.80 -1.47
CA SER A 193 -7.98 -7.89 -0.32
C SER A 193 -8.29 -8.60 1.00
N ILE A 194 -9.17 -9.60 1.01
CA ILE A 194 -9.42 -10.47 2.16
C ILE A 194 -8.14 -11.22 2.54
N LEU A 195 -7.47 -11.83 1.55
CA LEU A 195 -6.20 -12.52 1.78
C LEU A 195 -5.12 -11.57 2.33
N ARG A 196 -5.02 -10.34 1.83
CA ARG A 196 -4.08 -9.33 2.35
C ARG A 196 -4.33 -8.97 3.81
N ARG A 197 -5.59 -8.92 4.24
CA ARG A 197 -5.94 -8.63 5.64
C ARG A 197 -5.58 -9.80 6.57
N ILE A 198 -5.73 -11.03 6.10
CA ILE A 198 -5.37 -12.24 6.85
C ILE A 198 -3.84 -12.40 6.88
N VAL A 199 -3.19 -12.23 5.72
CA VAL A 199 -1.74 -12.35 5.56
C VAL A 199 -1.13 -10.95 5.47
N ASN A 200 -0.96 -10.31 6.61
CA ASN A 200 -0.37 -8.98 6.73
C ASN A 200 1.17 -9.05 6.65
N ASN A 201 1.68 -9.29 5.43
CA ASN A 201 3.10 -9.50 5.19
C ASN A 201 3.52 -8.99 3.80
N GLU A 202 4.66 -8.29 3.73
CA GLU A 202 5.23 -7.73 2.49
C GLU A 202 5.70 -8.80 1.50
N ASN A 203 6.01 -10.00 2.00
CA ASN A 203 6.41 -11.14 1.14
C ASN A 203 5.21 -11.87 0.51
N PHE A 204 3.99 -11.44 0.80
CA PHE A 204 2.80 -12.01 0.16
C PHE A 204 2.68 -11.46 -1.27
N ILE A 205 2.80 -12.34 -2.24
CA ILE A 205 2.76 -12.03 -3.67
C ILE A 205 1.41 -12.40 -4.25
N ILE A 206 0.87 -11.54 -5.09
CA ILE A 206 -0.32 -11.76 -5.88
C ILE A 206 0.02 -11.49 -7.33
N GLU A 207 0.03 -12.53 -8.16
CA GLU A 207 0.28 -12.42 -9.60
C GLU A 207 -0.99 -12.70 -10.37
N ASN A 208 -1.38 -11.78 -11.25
CA ASN A 208 -2.59 -11.90 -12.06
C ASN A 208 -2.27 -12.45 -13.45
N PHE A 209 -3.05 -13.44 -13.87
CA PHE A 209 -3.01 -14.07 -15.17
C PHE A 209 -4.36 -13.91 -15.88
N LYS A 210 -4.37 -14.01 -17.22
CA LYS A 210 -5.59 -14.08 -18.02
C LYS A 210 -5.65 -15.43 -18.73
N VAL A 211 -6.67 -16.19 -18.44
CA VAL A 211 -6.88 -17.55 -18.97
C VAL A 211 -8.10 -17.56 -19.89
N GLY A 212 -8.01 -18.32 -20.98
CA GLY A 212 -9.04 -18.41 -22.02
C GLY A 212 -8.89 -17.38 -23.13
N LYS A 213 -8.95 -17.86 -24.39
CA LYS A 213 -8.80 -17.01 -25.59
C LYS A 213 -9.94 -16.00 -25.71
N ILE A 214 -11.17 -16.46 -25.43
CA ILE A 214 -12.40 -15.70 -25.57
C ILE A 214 -12.77 -15.03 -24.25
N SER A 215 -12.83 -15.80 -23.14
CA SER A 215 -13.29 -15.27 -21.84
C SER A 215 -12.30 -14.33 -21.18
N LYS A 216 -10.98 -14.53 -21.40
CA LYS A 216 -9.89 -13.76 -20.75
C LYS A 216 -10.11 -13.62 -19.24
N THR A 217 -10.49 -14.73 -18.60
CA THR A 217 -10.82 -14.79 -17.17
C THR A 217 -9.61 -14.46 -16.33
N ASN A 218 -9.76 -13.57 -15.36
CA ASN A 218 -8.67 -13.22 -14.44
C ASN A 218 -8.47 -14.34 -13.43
N VAL A 219 -7.23 -14.77 -13.29
CA VAL A 219 -6.76 -15.76 -12.31
C VAL A 219 -5.64 -15.14 -11.50
N ALA A 220 -5.67 -15.29 -10.17
CA ALA A 220 -4.62 -14.80 -9.28
C ALA A 220 -3.88 -15.99 -8.64
N VAL A 221 -2.57 -16.01 -8.76
CA VAL A 221 -1.69 -16.92 -8.02
C VAL A 221 -1.17 -16.17 -6.81
N CYS A 222 -1.46 -16.69 -5.61
CA CYS A 222 -1.14 -16.06 -4.34
C CYS A 222 -0.20 -16.97 -3.55
N TYR A 223 0.93 -16.42 -3.08
CA TYR A 223 1.91 -17.18 -2.31
C TYR A 223 2.80 -16.28 -1.42
N LEU A 224 3.43 -16.87 -0.41
CA LEU A 224 4.45 -16.20 0.40
C LEU A 224 5.83 -16.51 -0.20
N LYS A 225 6.52 -15.50 -0.72
CA LYS A 225 7.79 -15.65 -1.44
C LYS A 225 8.90 -16.29 -0.61
N ASN A 226 8.93 -16.02 0.69
CA ASN A 226 9.92 -16.56 1.62
C ASN A 226 9.63 -17.98 2.12
N ILE A 227 8.49 -18.57 1.73
CA ILE A 227 8.04 -19.91 2.17
C ILE A 227 7.80 -20.82 0.98
N ALA A 228 7.18 -20.33 -0.08
CA ALA A 228 6.85 -21.13 -1.25
C ALA A 228 8.10 -21.59 -2.00
N SER A 229 8.11 -22.85 -2.45
CA SER A 229 9.16 -23.35 -3.35
C SER A 229 9.11 -22.62 -4.69
N GLU A 230 10.25 -22.11 -5.13
CA GLU A 230 10.37 -21.42 -6.43
C GLU A 230 9.98 -22.33 -7.60
N ASP A 231 10.40 -23.62 -7.53
CA ASP A 231 10.08 -24.62 -8.56
C ASP A 231 8.57 -24.88 -8.65
N LEU A 232 7.89 -24.97 -7.49
CA LEU A 232 6.45 -25.17 -7.45
C LEU A 232 5.70 -23.95 -8.04
N VAL A 233 6.12 -22.75 -7.66
CA VAL A 233 5.53 -21.51 -8.19
C VAL A 233 5.75 -21.40 -9.70
N ALA A 234 6.95 -21.75 -10.18
CA ALA A 234 7.28 -21.77 -11.61
C ALA A 234 6.43 -22.79 -12.36
N GLU A 235 6.24 -23.98 -11.82
CA GLU A 235 5.41 -25.05 -12.43
C GLU A 235 3.94 -24.62 -12.52
N VAL A 236 3.37 -24.06 -11.45
CA VAL A 236 1.99 -23.56 -11.47
C VAL A 236 1.80 -22.49 -12.55
N LYS A 237 2.71 -21.52 -12.62
CA LYS A 237 2.70 -20.47 -13.64
C LYS A 237 2.83 -21.05 -15.06
N TYR A 238 3.72 -22.01 -15.24
CA TYR A 238 3.91 -22.70 -16.50
C TYR A 238 2.62 -23.39 -16.95
N ARG A 239 1.95 -24.13 -16.08
CA ARG A 239 0.68 -24.80 -16.38
C ARG A 239 -0.40 -23.79 -16.75
N ILE A 240 -0.61 -22.74 -15.95
CA ILE A 240 -1.60 -21.69 -16.21
C ILE A 240 -1.36 -21.02 -17.57
N ASN A 241 -0.10 -20.67 -17.89
CA ASN A 241 0.23 -19.99 -19.13
C ASN A 241 0.07 -20.89 -20.39
N ASN A 242 0.18 -22.21 -20.22
CA ASN A 242 0.03 -23.16 -21.32
C ASN A 242 -1.40 -23.69 -21.52
N LEU A 243 -2.37 -23.21 -20.74
CA LEU A 243 -3.76 -23.59 -20.92
C LEU A 243 -4.29 -23.10 -22.27
N ASN A 244 -4.60 -24.05 -23.17
CA ASN A 244 -5.14 -23.76 -24.48
C ASN A 244 -6.65 -24.03 -24.51
N ILE A 245 -7.43 -23.13 -23.91
CA ILE A 245 -8.90 -23.21 -23.83
C ILE A 245 -9.54 -21.91 -24.30
N ASP A 246 -10.75 -21.98 -24.75
CA ASP A 246 -11.49 -20.79 -25.20
C ASP A 246 -12.08 -20.02 -24.04
N SER A 247 -12.57 -20.71 -23.01
CA SER A 247 -13.19 -20.10 -21.86
C SER A 247 -12.90 -20.85 -20.55
N LEU A 248 -12.72 -20.09 -19.47
CA LEU A 248 -12.62 -20.58 -18.09
C LEU A 248 -13.81 -20.02 -17.31
N LEU A 249 -14.73 -20.89 -16.88
CA LEU A 249 -16.00 -20.49 -16.26
C LEU A 249 -16.02 -20.69 -14.74
N SER A 250 -15.20 -21.59 -14.21
CA SER A 250 -15.19 -21.89 -12.77
C SER A 250 -13.80 -22.27 -12.25
N SER A 251 -13.62 -22.15 -10.93
CA SER A 251 -12.40 -22.61 -10.25
C SER A 251 -12.22 -24.13 -10.34
N GLY A 252 -13.31 -24.90 -10.27
CA GLY A 252 -13.24 -26.36 -10.44
C GLY A 252 -12.79 -26.79 -11.82
N GLN A 253 -13.12 -26.04 -12.88
CA GLN A 253 -12.59 -26.29 -14.21
C GLN A 253 -11.08 -26.01 -14.25
N LEU A 254 -10.60 -24.95 -13.61
CA LEU A 254 -9.18 -24.65 -13.52
C LEU A 254 -8.42 -25.77 -12.80
N GLU A 255 -8.95 -26.24 -11.68
CA GLU A 255 -8.36 -27.32 -10.87
C GLU A 255 -8.15 -28.61 -11.68
N GLN A 256 -9.09 -28.94 -12.57
CA GLN A 256 -8.98 -30.12 -13.44
C GLN A 256 -7.98 -29.97 -14.59
N LEU A 257 -7.61 -28.74 -14.94
CA LEU A 257 -6.77 -28.42 -16.09
C LEU A 257 -5.29 -28.19 -15.73
N ILE A 258 -5.00 -27.95 -14.46
CA ILE A 258 -3.65 -27.74 -13.94
C ILE A 258 -3.19 -28.88 -13.05
#